data_a472e4b9f7a56d413142cc89e4790e67
#
_entry.id   a472e4b9f7a56d413142cc89e4790e67
#
_cell.length_a   1.000
_cell.length_b   1.000
_cell.length_c   1.000
_cell.angle_alpha   90.00
_cell.angle_beta   90.00
_cell.angle_gamma   90.00
#
_symmetry.space_group_name_H-M   'P 1'
#
loop_
_entity.id
_entity.type
_entity.pdbx_description
1 polymer ?
#
loop_
_entity_poly.entity_id
_entity_poly.type
_entity_poly.pdbx_seq_one_letter_code
_entity_poly.pdbx_strand_id
1 'polypeptide(L)'
;MSLARLTLAAALLAPALGLADTVTVVTSFPKELTTAYKKAFEAKFPGDKLEILNKNTAAGIAYVREQQAGSRPEVFWASAPDAFEVLASGKLLQKVDSGNAAIPAKVGAYPINDPEGLYKGQALAGYGIMWNTRYMAANKLPVPKEWADLAKPVYFGHVATSSPSRSGTTHLTVETILQGEGWMKGWAQLLAISGNCAAITERSFGVPDGVSNGQFGLGLVIDFFGLAAKNSGMPVEFIYPSMTAIVPANIALVAGAKSPEGGKRFIQFALSEEGQLLLLQKDISRLPVMPAIYAKAPAGYPNPFSGAIQAKVNFDTELSESRYYVVVALYDQIVTFRHKELAAATKAVWEAEKRLVGKASPQLDEAKKLVFTPPVDDKQIADKALLALFKADKKDETASKQKAKVEEEWASKAKANYARAIELANAAK
;
A
#
# COMPACT_ATOMS: atom_id res chain seq x y z
N MET A 1 -49.08 -33.25 -62.67
CA MET A 1 -48.15 -33.79 -61.64
C MET A 1 -47.03 -32.74 -61.48
N SER A 2 -47.12 -31.88 -60.44
CA SER A 2 -46.17 -30.78 -60.18
C SER A 2 -45.36 -31.14 -58.97
N LEU A 3 -44.03 -31.25 -59.13
CA LEU A 3 -43.08 -31.47 -58.04
C LEU A 3 -42.69 -30.11 -57.43
N ALA A 4 -43.13 -29.84 -56.22
CA ALA A 4 -42.65 -28.74 -55.42
C ALA A 4 -41.27 -29.07 -54.86
N ARG A 5 -40.26 -28.25 -55.20
CA ARG A 5 -38.91 -28.31 -54.59
C ARG A 5 -38.91 -27.50 -53.30
N LEU A 6 -38.81 -28.18 -52.17
CA LEU A 6 -38.47 -27.52 -50.86
C LEU A 6 -36.99 -27.23 -50.84
N THR A 7 -36.62 -25.95 -50.87
CA THR A 7 -35.27 -25.50 -50.56
C THR A 7 -35.16 -25.25 -49.05
N LEU A 8 -34.41 -26.09 -48.36
CA LEU A 8 -34.06 -25.94 -46.95
C LEU A 8 -32.92 -24.91 -46.81
N ALA A 9 -33.23 -23.72 -46.33
CA ALA A 9 -32.23 -22.70 -46.04
C ALA A 9 -31.57 -23.01 -44.66
N ALA A 10 -30.37 -23.56 -44.66
CA ALA A 10 -29.55 -23.69 -43.49
C ALA A 10 -28.98 -22.32 -43.09
N ALA A 11 -29.56 -21.68 -42.08
CA ALA A 11 -28.99 -20.49 -41.48
C ALA A 11 -27.71 -20.91 -40.70
N LEU A 12 -26.57 -20.61 -41.29
CA LEU A 12 -25.29 -20.67 -40.62
C LEU A 12 -25.30 -19.58 -39.52
N LEU A 13 -25.50 -20.00 -38.26
CA LEU A 13 -25.14 -19.19 -37.10
C LEU A 13 -23.60 -19.06 -37.08
N ALA A 14 -23.09 -18.04 -37.73
CA ALA A 14 -21.73 -17.60 -37.48
C ALA A 14 -21.64 -17.11 -36.01
N PRO A 15 -20.70 -17.65 -35.22
CA PRO A 15 -20.46 -17.05 -33.90
C PRO A 15 -20.09 -15.58 -34.14
N ALA A 16 -20.83 -14.67 -33.50
CA ALA A 16 -20.45 -13.27 -33.47
C ALA A 16 -19.05 -13.22 -32.86
N LEU A 17 -18.04 -13.02 -33.70
CA LEU A 17 -16.68 -12.66 -33.26
C LEU A 17 -16.84 -11.35 -32.51
N GLY A 18 -16.94 -11.42 -31.19
CA GLY A 18 -16.90 -10.24 -30.33
C GLY A 18 -15.64 -9.47 -30.71
N LEU A 19 -15.80 -8.18 -30.94
CA LEU A 19 -14.68 -7.29 -31.19
C LEU A 19 -13.66 -7.50 -30.06
N ALA A 20 -12.42 -7.77 -30.45
CA ALA A 20 -11.31 -7.92 -29.51
C ALA A 20 -11.14 -6.63 -28.71
N ASP A 21 -11.33 -6.70 -27.39
CA ASP A 21 -11.15 -5.57 -26.52
C ASP A 21 -9.70 -5.50 -26.00
N THR A 22 -9.10 -4.32 -26.08
CA THR A 22 -7.88 -4.05 -25.33
C THR A 22 -8.28 -3.49 -23.96
N VAL A 23 -8.00 -4.23 -22.92
CA VAL A 23 -8.29 -3.87 -21.52
C VAL A 23 -7.04 -3.33 -20.86
N THR A 24 -6.98 -2.03 -20.64
CA THR A 24 -5.85 -1.37 -19.95
C THR A 24 -6.08 -1.39 -18.45
N VAL A 25 -5.18 -2.00 -17.71
CA VAL A 25 -5.19 -2.11 -16.26
C VAL A 25 -4.09 -1.23 -15.67
N VAL A 26 -4.46 -0.17 -14.96
CA VAL A 26 -3.53 0.63 -14.17
C VAL A 26 -3.34 -0.06 -12.82
N THR A 27 -2.11 -0.41 -12.50
CA THR A 27 -1.82 -1.16 -11.28
C THR A 27 -0.46 -0.82 -10.70
N SER A 28 -0.34 -0.91 -9.37
CA SER A 28 0.94 -0.84 -8.66
C SER A 28 1.50 -2.22 -8.32
N PHE A 29 0.84 -3.29 -8.72
CA PHE A 29 1.22 -4.65 -8.38
C PHE A 29 2.46 -5.14 -9.14
N PRO A 30 3.22 -6.08 -8.55
CA PRO A 30 4.42 -6.63 -9.16
C PRO A 30 4.11 -7.51 -10.37
N LYS A 31 5.14 -7.75 -11.17
CA LYS A 31 5.04 -8.44 -12.48
C LYS A 31 4.56 -9.88 -12.36
N GLU A 32 4.92 -10.58 -11.30
CA GLU A 32 4.55 -11.96 -11.04
C GLU A 32 3.02 -12.11 -11.04
N LEU A 33 2.33 -11.27 -10.28
CA LEU A 33 0.87 -11.24 -10.23
C LEU A 33 0.26 -10.88 -11.59
N THR A 34 0.70 -9.76 -12.16
CA THR A 34 0.07 -9.23 -13.39
C THR A 34 0.28 -10.15 -14.59
N THR A 35 1.44 -10.82 -14.67
CA THR A 35 1.72 -11.80 -15.74
C THR A 35 0.84 -13.05 -15.62
N ALA A 36 0.64 -13.57 -14.38
CA ALA A 36 -0.22 -14.73 -14.16
C ALA A 36 -1.67 -14.43 -14.55
N TYR A 37 -2.20 -13.27 -14.12
CA TYR A 37 -3.56 -12.84 -14.46
C TYR A 37 -3.72 -12.56 -15.95
N LYS A 38 -2.76 -11.88 -16.58
CA LYS A 38 -2.76 -11.63 -18.03
C LYS A 38 -2.84 -12.96 -18.81
N LYS A 39 -1.95 -13.90 -18.50
CA LYS A 39 -1.89 -15.20 -19.16
C LYS A 39 -3.20 -15.97 -19.02
N ALA A 40 -3.75 -16.04 -17.81
CA ALA A 40 -4.97 -16.79 -17.55
C ALA A 40 -6.22 -16.12 -18.15
N PHE A 41 -6.30 -14.79 -18.08
CA PHE A 41 -7.40 -14.02 -18.68
C PHE A 41 -7.44 -14.16 -20.21
N GLU A 42 -6.31 -13.94 -20.89
CA GLU A 42 -6.21 -14.04 -22.36
C GLU A 42 -6.42 -15.48 -22.86
N ALA A 43 -6.06 -16.50 -22.06
CA ALA A 43 -6.37 -17.88 -22.38
C ALA A 43 -7.88 -18.18 -22.30
N LYS A 44 -8.57 -17.57 -21.32
CA LYS A 44 -10.03 -17.74 -21.14
C LYS A 44 -10.85 -16.91 -22.14
N PHE A 45 -10.33 -15.75 -22.51
CA PHE A 45 -10.97 -14.81 -23.44
C PHE A 45 -10.03 -14.50 -24.61
N PRO A 46 -9.91 -15.41 -25.60
CA PRO A 46 -8.88 -15.28 -26.66
C PRO A 46 -9.04 -14.05 -27.56
N GLY A 47 -10.24 -13.41 -27.54
CA GLY A 47 -10.50 -12.16 -28.24
C GLY A 47 -10.02 -10.92 -27.50
N ASP A 48 -9.75 -11.01 -26.20
CA ASP A 48 -9.36 -9.85 -25.37
C ASP A 48 -7.84 -9.81 -25.17
N LYS A 49 -7.30 -8.59 -25.10
CA LYS A 49 -5.89 -8.33 -24.74
C LYS A 49 -5.82 -7.52 -23.47
N LEU A 50 -4.98 -7.93 -22.52
CA LEU A 50 -4.74 -7.21 -21.29
C LEU A 50 -3.46 -6.38 -21.41
N GLU A 51 -3.57 -5.06 -21.32
CA GLU A 51 -2.44 -4.14 -21.22
C GLU A 51 -2.22 -3.71 -19.78
N ILE A 52 -1.04 -4.03 -19.25
CA ILE A 52 -0.67 -3.68 -17.88
C ILE A 52 0.13 -2.37 -17.88
N LEU A 53 -0.48 -1.33 -17.33
CA LEU A 53 0.17 -0.05 -17.10
C LEU A 53 0.63 0.05 -15.65
N ASN A 54 1.88 -0.39 -15.40
CA ASN A 54 2.44 -0.38 -14.03
C ASN A 54 2.86 1.03 -13.62
N LYS A 55 2.23 1.54 -12.56
CA LYS A 55 2.51 2.84 -11.93
C LYS A 55 2.50 2.67 -10.41
N ASN A 56 3.21 3.54 -9.68
CA ASN A 56 2.95 3.63 -8.25
C ASN A 56 1.53 4.17 -8.02
N THR A 57 0.97 3.92 -6.83
CA THR A 57 -0.44 4.23 -6.54
C THR A 57 -0.78 5.70 -6.79
N ALA A 58 0.04 6.62 -6.30
CA ALA A 58 -0.20 8.06 -6.48
C ALA A 58 -0.13 8.48 -7.96
N ALA A 59 0.85 7.97 -8.71
CA ALA A 59 0.94 8.22 -10.16
C ALA A 59 -0.20 7.56 -10.95
N GLY A 60 -0.70 6.42 -10.47
CA GLY A 60 -1.88 5.76 -11.04
C GLY A 60 -3.16 6.60 -10.86
N ILE A 61 -3.38 7.14 -9.66
CA ILE A 61 -4.49 8.07 -9.37
C ILE A 61 -4.40 9.30 -10.29
N ALA A 62 -3.22 9.93 -10.37
CA ALA A 62 -3.00 11.10 -11.20
C ALA A 62 -3.27 10.79 -12.68
N TYR A 63 -2.77 9.65 -13.17
CA TYR A 63 -3.00 9.22 -14.55
C TYR A 63 -4.49 9.09 -14.89
N VAL A 64 -5.28 8.41 -14.02
CA VAL A 64 -6.73 8.26 -14.24
C VAL A 64 -7.44 9.63 -14.26
N ARG A 65 -7.03 10.56 -13.37
CA ARG A 65 -7.59 11.91 -13.31
C ARG A 65 -7.32 12.75 -14.54
N GLU A 66 -6.13 12.64 -15.10
CA GLU A 66 -5.66 13.45 -16.22
C GLU A 66 -6.24 13.00 -17.57
N GLN A 67 -6.69 11.73 -17.68
CA GLN A 67 -7.30 11.24 -18.92
C GLN A 67 -8.73 11.77 -19.11
N GLN A 68 -9.08 12.07 -20.35
CA GLN A 68 -10.43 12.45 -20.72
C GLN A 68 -11.39 11.24 -20.71
N ALA A 69 -12.66 11.49 -20.43
CA ALA A 69 -13.68 10.46 -20.55
C ALA A 69 -13.71 9.89 -21.98
N GLY A 70 -13.85 8.58 -22.12
CA GLY A 70 -13.74 7.85 -23.40
C GLY A 70 -12.32 7.44 -23.78
N SER A 71 -11.29 7.93 -23.06
CA SER A 71 -9.88 7.54 -23.25
C SER A 71 -9.23 7.02 -21.98
N ARG A 72 -10.00 6.88 -20.90
CA ARG A 72 -9.50 6.37 -19.63
C ARG A 72 -9.22 4.87 -19.70
N PRO A 73 -8.27 4.35 -18.89
CA PRO A 73 -8.08 2.92 -18.73
C PRO A 73 -9.35 2.26 -18.21
N GLU A 74 -9.49 0.96 -18.45
CA GLU A 74 -10.66 0.20 -18.02
C GLU A 74 -10.67 -0.06 -16.54
N VAL A 75 -9.53 -0.44 -15.97
CA VAL A 75 -9.43 -0.96 -14.61
C VAL A 75 -8.35 -0.24 -13.82
N PHE A 76 -8.67 0.07 -12.57
CA PHE A 76 -7.70 0.43 -11.54
C PHE A 76 -7.60 -0.72 -10.53
N TRP A 77 -6.37 -1.22 -10.27
CA TRP A 77 -6.15 -2.39 -9.43
C TRP A 77 -4.94 -2.19 -8.51
N ALA A 78 -5.18 -2.05 -7.21
CA ALA A 78 -4.15 -1.70 -6.24
C ALA A 78 -4.45 -2.23 -4.83
N SER A 79 -3.44 -2.21 -3.95
CA SER A 79 -3.53 -2.72 -2.57
C SER A 79 -3.89 -1.65 -1.53
N ALA A 80 -4.29 -0.45 -1.95
CA ALA A 80 -4.55 0.68 -1.08
C ALA A 80 -6.04 1.08 -1.17
N PRO A 81 -6.92 0.65 -0.25
CA PRO A 81 -8.36 0.96 -0.30
C PRO A 81 -8.66 2.46 -0.31
N ASP A 82 -7.90 3.27 0.43
CA ASP A 82 -8.01 4.73 0.44
C ASP A 82 -7.75 5.38 -0.94
N ALA A 83 -6.93 4.77 -1.78
CA ALA A 83 -6.75 5.23 -3.17
C ALA A 83 -8.04 5.11 -3.99
N PHE A 84 -8.88 4.12 -3.67
CA PHE A 84 -10.18 3.95 -4.32
C PHE A 84 -11.18 5.00 -3.83
N GLU A 85 -11.14 5.37 -2.54
CA GLU A 85 -11.92 6.48 -2.01
C GLU A 85 -11.55 7.81 -2.68
N VAL A 86 -10.25 8.06 -2.90
CA VAL A 86 -9.78 9.23 -3.66
C VAL A 86 -10.36 9.26 -5.08
N LEU A 87 -10.42 8.11 -5.76
CA LEU A 87 -11.00 8.02 -7.10
C LEU A 87 -12.53 8.11 -7.07
N ALA A 88 -13.19 7.50 -6.09
CA ALA A 88 -14.64 7.52 -5.90
C ALA A 88 -15.14 8.94 -5.60
N SER A 89 -14.53 9.64 -4.64
CA SER A 89 -14.85 11.04 -4.32
C SER A 89 -14.62 11.98 -5.51
N GLY A 90 -13.66 11.64 -6.39
CA GLY A 90 -13.43 12.30 -7.66
C GLY A 90 -14.41 11.92 -8.79
N LYS A 91 -15.41 11.04 -8.52
CA LYS A 91 -16.35 10.51 -9.52
C LYS A 91 -15.67 9.82 -10.71
N LEU A 92 -14.54 9.14 -10.44
CA LEU A 92 -13.72 8.48 -11.45
C LEU A 92 -13.95 6.97 -11.52
N LEU A 93 -14.83 6.44 -10.67
CA LEU A 93 -15.22 5.04 -10.65
C LEU A 93 -16.68 4.87 -11.05
N GLN A 94 -17.02 3.71 -11.59
CA GLN A 94 -18.40 3.32 -11.87
C GLN A 94 -18.73 1.97 -11.26
N LYS A 95 -20.01 1.75 -10.97
CA LYS A 95 -20.49 0.52 -10.33
C LYS A 95 -20.16 -0.70 -11.16
N VAL A 96 -19.71 -1.74 -10.47
CA VAL A 96 -19.42 -3.05 -11.07
C VAL A 96 -19.91 -4.16 -10.15
N ASP A 97 -20.54 -5.16 -10.74
CA ASP A 97 -20.89 -6.39 -10.02
C ASP A 97 -19.71 -7.36 -10.04
N SER A 98 -19.44 -7.99 -8.88
CA SER A 98 -18.42 -9.03 -8.76
C SER A 98 -18.77 -10.31 -9.56
N GLY A 99 -20.05 -10.55 -9.77
CA GLY A 99 -20.54 -11.80 -10.32
C GLY A 99 -20.31 -13.01 -9.42
N ASN A 100 -19.92 -12.81 -8.15
CA ASN A 100 -19.51 -13.89 -7.25
C ASN A 100 -20.09 -13.74 -5.83
N ALA A 101 -21.16 -14.49 -5.54
CA ALA A 101 -21.82 -14.51 -4.25
C ALA A 101 -21.01 -15.23 -3.13
N ALA A 102 -19.92 -15.95 -3.48
CA ALA A 102 -19.08 -16.65 -2.51
C ALA A 102 -18.07 -15.71 -1.80
N ILE A 103 -17.99 -14.45 -2.20
CA ILE A 103 -17.19 -13.43 -1.52
C ILE A 103 -18.02 -12.87 -0.37
N PRO A 104 -17.58 -13.00 0.90
CA PRO A 104 -18.33 -12.50 2.04
C PRO A 104 -18.34 -10.97 2.08
N ALA A 105 -19.30 -10.39 2.78
CA ALA A 105 -19.40 -8.95 2.91
C ALA A 105 -18.24 -8.33 3.69
N LYS A 106 -17.65 -9.07 4.66
CA LYS A 106 -16.64 -8.58 5.60
C LYS A 106 -15.55 -9.61 5.88
N VAL A 107 -14.37 -9.11 6.28
CA VAL A 107 -13.32 -9.86 6.97
C VAL A 107 -13.12 -9.22 8.34
N GLY A 108 -13.39 -9.97 9.42
CA GLY A 108 -13.50 -9.36 10.74
C GLY A 108 -14.57 -8.26 10.75
N ALA A 109 -14.21 -7.06 11.18
CA ALA A 109 -15.09 -5.89 11.14
C ALA A 109 -15.05 -5.13 9.80
N TYR A 110 -14.05 -5.38 8.95
CA TYR A 110 -13.78 -4.57 7.77
C TYR A 110 -14.60 -5.03 6.53
N PRO A 111 -15.31 -4.14 5.82
CA PRO A 111 -16.05 -4.48 4.61
C PRO A 111 -15.08 -4.85 3.47
N ILE A 112 -15.36 -5.96 2.76
CA ILE A 112 -14.54 -6.40 1.63
C ILE A 112 -14.84 -5.58 0.37
N ASN A 113 -16.11 -5.23 0.18
CA ASN A 113 -16.55 -4.46 -0.98
C ASN A 113 -17.05 -3.08 -0.56
N ASP A 114 -16.90 -2.13 -1.45
CA ASP A 114 -17.55 -0.83 -1.30
C ASP A 114 -19.09 -0.97 -1.24
N PRO A 115 -19.76 -0.34 -0.26
CA PRO A 115 -21.22 -0.39 -0.13
C PRO A 115 -21.98 0.15 -1.35
N GLU A 116 -21.43 1.15 -2.02
CA GLU A 116 -22.01 1.72 -3.25
C GLU A 116 -21.71 0.91 -4.51
N GLY A 117 -20.80 -0.06 -4.43
CA GLY A 117 -20.43 -0.94 -5.52
C GLY A 117 -19.41 -0.38 -6.51
N LEU A 118 -18.70 0.70 -6.16
CA LEU A 118 -17.73 1.37 -7.02
C LEU A 118 -16.40 0.60 -7.12
N TYR A 119 -16.05 -0.20 -6.11
CA TYR A 119 -14.89 -1.08 -6.12
C TYR A 119 -15.15 -2.37 -5.35
N LYS A 120 -14.35 -3.38 -5.61
CA LYS A 120 -14.47 -4.73 -5.02
C LYS A 120 -13.14 -5.16 -4.44
N GLY A 121 -13.18 -5.81 -3.28
CA GLY A 121 -12.02 -6.51 -2.73
C GLY A 121 -11.64 -7.70 -3.61
N GLN A 122 -10.39 -7.74 -4.06
CA GLN A 122 -9.88 -8.81 -4.92
C GLN A 122 -8.95 -9.76 -4.17
N ALA A 123 -8.22 -9.26 -3.21
CA ALA A 123 -7.41 -10.02 -2.26
C ALA A 123 -7.47 -9.33 -0.91
N LEU A 124 -7.09 -10.02 0.16
CA LEU A 124 -6.86 -9.42 1.46
C LEU A 124 -5.36 -9.20 1.66
N ALA A 125 -5.00 -8.22 2.46
CA ALA A 125 -3.62 -7.94 2.79
C ALA A 125 -3.51 -7.34 4.19
N GLY A 126 -2.41 -7.68 4.85
CA GLY A 126 -1.99 -7.05 6.10
C GLY A 126 -0.57 -6.51 6.00
N TYR A 127 -0.20 -5.65 6.93
CA TYR A 127 1.10 -5.01 6.95
C TYR A 127 1.93 -5.58 8.10
N GLY A 128 3.21 -5.76 7.85
CA GLY A 128 4.05 -6.39 8.86
C GLY A 128 5.54 -6.16 8.65
N ILE A 129 6.29 -6.88 9.44
CA ILE A 129 7.74 -6.83 9.48
C ILE A 129 8.29 -8.10 8.84
N MET A 130 9.11 -7.93 7.82
CA MET A 130 9.90 -8.98 7.19
C MET A 130 11.35 -8.84 7.63
N TRP A 131 12.04 -9.95 7.92
CA TRP A 131 13.46 -9.93 8.23
C TRP A 131 14.22 -11.10 7.60
N ASN A 132 15.51 -10.88 7.33
CA ASN A 132 16.41 -11.90 6.84
C ASN A 132 17.05 -12.63 8.03
N THR A 133 16.80 -13.92 8.15
CA THR A 133 17.24 -14.74 9.31
C THR A 133 18.76 -14.84 9.42
N ARG A 134 19.46 -14.90 8.27
CA ARG A 134 20.92 -14.96 8.23
C ARG A 134 21.54 -13.62 8.63
N TYR A 135 20.98 -12.51 8.11
CA TYR A 135 21.42 -11.17 8.48
C TYR A 135 21.25 -10.90 9.97
N MET A 136 20.06 -11.24 10.52
CA MET A 136 19.76 -11.09 11.95
C MET A 136 20.75 -11.84 12.83
N ALA A 137 21.05 -13.09 12.48
CA ALA A 137 22.01 -13.91 13.21
C ALA A 137 23.44 -13.32 13.14
N ALA A 138 23.89 -12.92 11.95
CA ALA A 138 25.23 -12.34 11.74
C ALA A 138 25.43 -11.03 12.52
N ASN A 139 24.39 -10.20 12.62
CA ASN A 139 24.44 -8.91 13.32
C ASN A 139 23.94 -9.00 14.76
N LYS A 140 23.61 -10.20 15.27
CA LYS A 140 23.09 -10.45 16.63
C LYS A 140 21.87 -9.57 16.97
N LEU A 141 20.99 -9.35 15.98
CA LEU A 141 19.80 -8.54 16.17
C LEU A 141 18.66 -9.39 16.77
N PRO A 142 17.91 -8.87 17.75
CA PRO A 142 16.72 -9.55 18.26
C PRO A 142 15.63 -9.60 17.18
N VAL A 143 14.75 -10.60 17.26
CA VAL A 143 13.61 -10.70 16.36
C VAL A 143 12.53 -9.70 16.80
N PRO A 144 12.07 -8.78 15.91
CA PRO A 144 11.02 -7.83 16.26
C PRO A 144 9.66 -8.53 16.32
N LYS A 145 8.75 -7.99 17.12
CA LYS A 145 7.36 -8.45 17.24
C LYS A 145 6.36 -7.36 16.92
N GLU A 146 6.67 -6.14 17.30
CA GLU A 146 5.79 -4.98 17.17
C GLU A 146 6.47 -3.86 16.38
N TRP A 147 5.67 -2.94 15.83
CA TRP A 147 6.21 -1.77 15.14
C TRP A 147 7.17 -0.95 16.02
N ALA A 148 6.83 -0.81 17.30
CA ALA A 148 7.65 -0.09 18.26
C ALA A 148 9.04 -0.69 18.47
N ASP A 149 9.22 -1.99 18.17
CA ASP A 149 10.55 -2.59 18.24
C ASP A 149 11.51 -1.97 17.24
N LEU A 150 11.04 -1.68 16.02
CA LEU A 150 11.85 -1.08 14.96
C LEU A 150 12.34 0.35 15.28
N ALA A 151 11.71 1.01 16.25
CA ALA A 151 12.12 2.31 16.76
C ALA A 151 13.28 2.24 17.78
N LYS A 152 13.69 1.04 18.21
CA LYS A 152 14.77 0.85 19.18
C LYS A 152 16.15 1.09 18.59
N PRO A 153 17.12 1.61 19.38
CA PRO A 153 18.48 1.89 18.90
C PRO A 153 19.20 0.69 18.28
N VAL A 154 18.89 -0.55 18.72
CA VAL A 154 19.52 -1.79 18.21
C VAL A 154 19.31 -2.01 16.72
N TYR A 155 18.25 -1.41 16.15
CA TYR A 155 17.95 -1.56 14.72
C TYR A 155 18.46 -0.39 13.85
N PHE A 156 19.21 0.55 14.43
CA PHE A 156 19.74 1.68 13.66
C PHE A 156 20.63 1.20 12.50
N GLY A 157 20.29 1.62 11.28
CA GLY A 157 20.98 1.23 10.05
C GLY A 157 20.65 -0.17 9.51
N HIS A 158 19.65 -0.87 10.09
CA HIS A 158 19.28 -2.22 9.67
C HIS A 158 17.88 -2.32 9.06
N VAL A 159 17.07 -1.29 9.16
CA VAL A 159 15.67 -1.25 8.69
C VAL A 159 15.59 -0.65 7.30
N ALA A 160 14.60 -1.03 6.50
CA ALA A 160 14.22 -0.34 5.27
C ALA A 160 12.71 -0.13 5.18
N THR A 161 12.31 0.96 4.56
CA THR A 161 10.92 1.26 4.20
C THR A 161 10.87 1.98 2.86
N SER A 162 9.69 2.29 2.36
CA SER A 162 9.48 3.22 1.23
C SER A 162 8.78 4.48 1.72
N SER A 163 8.29 5.33 0.82
CA SER A 163 7.49 6.51 1.21
C SER A 163 6.04 6.39 0.75
N PRO A 164 5.09 7.04 1.44
CA PRO A 164 3.68 7.10 1.03
C PRO A 164 3.48 7.65 -0.38
N SER A 165 4.26 8.63 -0.81
CA SER A 165 4.20 9.21 -2.17
C SER A 165 4.57 8.22 -3.27
N ARG A 166 5.38 7.22 -2.95
CA ARG A 166 5.91 6.22 -3.90
C ARG A 166 5.15 4.90 -3.85
N SER A 167 4.39 4.65 -2.77
CA SER A 167 3.76 3.36 -2.50
C SER A 167 2.50 3.48 -1.67
N GLY A 168 1.37 3.02 -2.21
CA GLY A 168 0.12 2.86 -1.46
C GLY A 168 0.27 1.87 -0.31
N THR A 169 1.08 0.81 -0.46
CA THR A 169 1.44 -0.09 0.65
C THR A 169 2.06 0.67 1.83
N THR A 170 3.02 1.55 1.55
CA THR A 170 3.66 2.35 2.60
C THR A 170 2.69 3.36 3.19
N HIS A 171 1.83 3.98 2.36
CA HIS A 171 0.78 4.87 2.86
C HIS A 171 -0.13 4.13 3.86
N LEU A 172 -0.61 2.94 3.51
CA LEU A 172 -1.45 2.13 4.38
C LEU A 172 -0.73 1.67 5.67
N THR A 173 0.58 1.36 5.58
CA THR A 173 1.38 1.03 6.76
C THR A 173 1.49 2.23 7.69
N VAL A 174 1.77 3.41 7.16
CA VAL A 174 1.84 4.68 7.91
C VAL A 174 0.49 4.98 8.55
N GLU A 175 -0.60 4.93 7.79
CA GLU A 175 -1.96 5.16 8.30
C GLU A 175 -2.37 4.13 9.36
N THR A 176 -2.02 2.85 9.19
CA THR A 176 -2.28 1.82 10.19
C THR A 176 -1.61 2.15 11.53
N ILE A 177 -0.36 2.62 11.51
CA ILE A 177 0.35 3.05 12.71
C ILE A 177 -0.29 4.32 13.30
N LEU A 178 -0.63 5.30 12.47
CA LEU A 178 -1.26 6.54 12.91
C LEU A 178 -2.65 6.31 13.52
N GLN A 179 -3.44 5.41 12.94
CA GLN A 179 -4.77 5.09 13.47
C GLN A 179 -4.71 4.21 14.72
N GLY A 180 -3.73 3.32 14.79
CA GLY A 180 -3.54 2.46 15.94
C GLY A 180 -2.98 3.15 17.19
N GLU A 181 -2.05 4.08 17.00
CA GLU A 181 -1.33 4.76 18.09
C GLU A 181 -1.81 6.20 18.34
N GLY A 182 -2.62 6.77 17.44
CA GLY A 182 -2.96 8.19 17.42
C GLY A 182 -1.90 9.02 16.69
N TRP A 183 -2.30 10.24 16.29
CA TRP A 183 -1.48 11.08 15.39
C TRP A 183 -0.09 11.38 15.94
N MET A 184 0.02 11.98 17.13
CA MET A 184 1.31 12.40 17.68
C MET A 184 2.22 11.21 18.02
N LYS A 185 1.69 10.20 18.70
CA LYS A 185 2.46 9.01 19.09
C LYS A 185 2.85 8.17 17.87
N GLY A 186 1.93 8.01 16.91
CA GLY A 186 2.20 7.30 15.66
C GLY A 186 3.29 7.98 14.85
N TRP A 187 3.29 9.32 14.73
CA TRP A 187 4.36 10.06 14.09
C TRP A 187 5.70 9.96 14.82
N ALA A 188 5.69 10.02 16.16
CA ALA A 188 6.91 9.82 16.93
C ALA A 188 7.54 8.45 16.63
N GLN A 189 6.72 7.41 16.58
CA GLN A 189 7.16 6.07 16.23
C GLN A 189 7.66 5.97 14.79
N LEU A 190 6.92 6.56 13.82
CA LEU A 190 7.31 6.57 12.41
C LEU A 190 8.64 7.31 12.18
N LEU A 191 8.87 8.44 12.84
CA LEU A 191 10.12 9.20 12.77
C LEU A 191 11.28 8.38 13.34
N ALA A 192 11.10 7.71 14.47
CA ALA A 192 12.13 6.86 15.07
C ALA A 192 12.44 5.64 14.19
N ILE A 193 11.43 4.97 13.63
CA ILE A 193 11.61 3.87 12.67
C ILE A 193 12.35 4.39 11.42
N SER A 194 11.90 5.49 10.84
CA SER A 194 12.50 6.07 9.63
C SER A 194 13.93 6.56 9.87
N GLY A 195 14.22 7.09 11.05
CA GLY A 195 15.57 7.45 11.48
C GLY A 195 16.50 6.25 11.63
N ASN A 196 15.96 5.07 11.94
CA ASN A 196 16.70 3.81 11.99
C ASN A 196 16.87 3.16 10.60
N CYS A 197 16.21 3.68 9.56
CA CYS A 197 16.32 3.08 8.24
C CYS A 197 17.69 3.30 7.60
N ALA A 198 18.24 2.24 7.01
CA ALA A 198 19.38 2.30 6.10
C ALA A 198 18.98 2.95 4.76
N ALA A 199 17.72 2.78 4.35
CA ALA A 199 17.21 3.32 3.09
C ALA A 199 15.68 3.56 3.10
N ILE A 200 15.27 4.57 2.34
CA ILE A 200 13.89 4.79 1.88
C ILE A 200 13.85 4.44 0.38
N THR A 201 13.27 3.30 0.03
CA THR A 201 13.29 2.78 -1.34
C THR A 201 12.35 3.53 -2.28
N GLU A 202 12.63 3.49 -3.60
CA GLU A 202 11.79 4.12 -4.63
C GLU A 202 10.41 3.44 -4.79
N ARG A 203 10.34 2.15 -4.52
CA ARG A 203 9.09 1.36 -4.61
C ARG A 203 9.03 0.40 -3.42
N SER A 204 7.81 0.07 -2.98
CA SER A 204 7.62 -0.85 -1.85
C SER A 204 8.28 -2.22 -2.05
N PHE A 205 8.37 -2.74 -3.27
CA PHE A 205 9.02 -4.01 -3.54
C PHE A 205 10.55 -3.97 -3.41
N GLY A 206 11.19 -2.79 -3.47
CA GLY A 206 12.61 -2.65 -3.16
C GLY A 206 12.97 -3.00 -1.70
N VAL A 207 11.99 -2.95 -0.80
CA VAL A 207 12.19 -3.35 0.61
C VAL A 207 12.33 -4.86 0.74
N PRO A 208 11.35 -5.70 0.32
CA PRO A 208 11.49 -7.16 0.40
C PRO A 208 12.64 -7.71 -0.44
N ASP A 209 12.94 -7.11 -1.59
CA ASP A 209 14.09 -7.50 -2.40
C ASP A 209 15.40 -7.30 -1.63
N GLY A 210 15.59 -6.13 -1.04
CA GLY A 210 16.78 -5.80 -0.25
C GLY A 210 16.91 -6.66 1.02
N VAL A 211 15.79 -6.96 1.70
CA VAL A 211 15.77 -7.87 2.85
C VAL A 211 16.11 -9.30 2.41
N SER A 212 15.52 -9.79 1.33
CA SER A 212 15.79 -11.15 0.81
C SER A 212 17.25 -11.35 0.45
N ASN A 213 17.87 -10.33 -0.15
CA ASN A 213 19.28 -10.36 -0.56
C ASN A 213 20.27 -10.00 0.55
N GLY A 214 19.81 -9.65 1.75
CA GLY A 214 20.65 -9.28 2.88
C GLY A 214 21.30 -7.88 2.75
N GLN A 215 20.76 -7.01 1.90
CA GLN A 215 21.13 -5.59 1.85
C GLN A 215 20.61 -4.85 3.09
N PHE A 216 19.44 -5.25 3.58
CA PHE A 216 18.81 -4.80 4.82
C PHE A 216 18.52 -5.99 5.72
N GLY A 217 18.51 -5.75 7.03
CA GLY A 217 18.14 -6.79 8.00
C GLY A 217 16.65 -7.04 8.07
N LEU A 218 15.88 -5.93 8.04
CA LEU A 218 14.43 -5.92 8.23
C LEU A 218 13.77 -4.86 7.36
N GLY A 219 12.46 -5.01 7.15
CA GLY A 219 11.70 -4.02 6.41
C GLY A 219 10.21 -4.04 6.74
N LEU A 220 9.58 -2.88 6.56
CA LEU A 220 8.14 -2.74 6.61
C LEU A 220 7.57 -3.15 5.25
N VAL A 221 6.75 -4.20 5.24
CA VAL A 221 6.21 -4.78 4.00
C VAL A 221 4.72 -5.13 4.12
N ILE A 222 4.06 -5.22 3.00
CA ILE A 222 2.78 -5.90 2.91
C ILE A 222 3.01 -7.42 2.90
N ASP A 223 2.13 -8.18 3.50
CA ASP A 223 2.27 -9.60 3.80
C ASP A 223 2.70 -10.49 2.63
N PHE A 224 2.09 -10.31 1.47
CA PHE A 224 2.37 -11.17 0.33
C PHE A 224 3.84 -11.13 -0.14
N PHE A 225 4.55 -10.04 0.09
CA PHE A 225 5.99 -10.00 -0.20
C PHE A 225 6.80 -10.89 0.74
N GLY A 226 6.50 -10.82 2.05
CA GLY A 226 7.14 -11.69 3.02
C GLY A 226 6.79 -13.15 2.81
N LEU A 227 5.51 -13.44 2.54
CA LEU A 227 5.01 -14.79 2.29
C LEU A 227 5.58 -15.39 0.98
N ALA A 228 5.58 -14.62 -0.12
CA ALA A 228 6.13 -15.09 -1.39
C ALA A 228 7.63 -15.36 -1.30
N ALA A 229 8.40 -14.48 -0.67
CA ALA A 229 9.84 -14.69 -0.47
C ALA A 229 10.12 -15.93 0.39
N LYS A 230 9.40 -16.10 1.51
CA LYS A 230 9.49 -17.28 2.37
C LYS A 230 9.12 -18.56 1.61
N ASN A 231 7.99 -18.56 0.91
CA ASN A 231 7.51 -19.71 0.14
C ASN A 231 8.44 -20.05 -1.04
N SER A 232 9.16 -19.06 -1.55
CA SER A 232 10.19 -19.25 -2.59
C SER A 232 11.53 -19.75 -2.03
N GLY A 233 11.64 -19.98 -0.71
CA GLY A 233 12.83 -20.54 -0.07
C GLY A 233 13.92 -19.52 0.26
N MET A 234 13.59 -18.22 0.24
CA MET A 234 14.50 -17.19 0.72
C MET A 234 14.66 -17.30 2.25
N PRO A 235 15.84 -16.93 2.80
CA PRO A 235 16.09 -17.01 4.24
C PRO A 235 15.41 -15.86 5.00
N VAL A 236 14.10 -15.78 4.89
CA VAL A 236 13.30 -14.69 5.47
C VAL A 236 12.13 -15.22 6.29
N GLU A 237 11.72 -14.41 7.24
CA GLU A 237 10.50 -14.60 8.03
C GLU A 237 9.66 -13.32 8.00
N PHE A 238 8.39 -13.48 8.38
CA PHE A 238 7.42 -12.39 8.40
C PHE A 238 6.53 -12.50 9.65
N ILE A 239 6.15 -11.35 10.21
CA ILE A 239 5.20 -11.28 11.33
C ILE A 239 4.21 -10.12 11.11
N TYR A 240 2.97 -10.34 11.55
CA TYR A 240 1.98 -9.28 11.72
C TYR A 240 2.13 -8.69 13.13
N PRO A 241 2.53 -7.41 13.30
CA PRO A 241 2.43 -6.73 14.59
C PRO A 241 0.98 -6.65 15.07
N SER A 242 0.75 -6.61 16.37
CA SER A 242 -0.61 -6.58 16.92
C SER A 242 -1.39 -5.33 16.47
N MET A 243 -0.70 -4.19 16.30
CA MET A 243 -1.26 -2.93 15.80
C MET A 243 -1.16 -2.86 14.28
N THR A 244 -1.68 -3.88 13.59
CA THR A 244 -1.87 -3.90 12.14
C THR A 244 -3.34 -4.01 11.77
N ALA A 245 -3.65 -3.81 10.49
CA ALA A 245 -4.97 -3.98 9.90
C ALA A 245 -4.93 -5.04 8.79
N ILE A 246 -6.04 -5.77 8.61
CA ILE A 246 -6.27 -6.59 7.42
C ILE A 246 -7.33 -5.86 6.59
N VAL A 247 -6.95 -5.47 5.40
CA VAL A 247 -7.79 -4.70 4.48
C VAL A 247 -7.80 -5.31 3.08
N PRO A 248 -8.84 -5.09 2.27
CA PRO A 248 -8.83 -5.56 0.89
C PRO A 248 -7.84 -4.78 0.02
N ALA A 249 -7.19 -5.50 -0.87
CA ALA A 249 -6.65 -4.96 -2.09
C ALA A 249 -7.80 -4.92 -3.11
N ASN A 250 -8.03 -3.77 -3.73
CA ASN A 250 -9.25 -3.54 -4.50
C ASN A 250 -9.01 -3.52 -6.01
N ILE A 251 -10.10 -3.77 -6.73
CA ILE A 251 -10.22 -3.65 -8.17
C ILE A 251 -11.48 -2.84 -8.50
N ALA A 252 -11.38 -1.91 -9.45
CA ALA A 252 -12.48 -1.02 -9.83
C ALA A 252 -12.55 -0.80 -11.34
N LEU A 253 -13.76 -0.59 -11.83
CA LEU A 253 -14.03 -0.14 -13.18
C LEU A 253 -13.96 1.39 -13.21
N VAL A 254 -13.14 1.94 -14.12
CA VAL A 254 -12.95 3.38 -14.23
C VAL A 254 -14.11 4.01 -15.01
N ALA A 255 -14.66 5.10 -14.49
CA ALA A 255 -15.74 5.85 -15.15
C ALA A 255 -15.21 6.55 -16.41
N GLY A 256 -15.92 6.38 -17.52
CA GLY A 256 -15.48 6.88 -18.82
C GLY A 256 -14.32 6.10 -19.44
N ALA A 257 -14.19 4.83 -19.10
CA ALA A 257 -13.28 3.88 -19.74
C ALA A 257 -13.60 3.73 -21.24
N LYS A 258 -12.58 3.42 -22.05
CA LYS A 258 -12.73 3.24 -23.50
C LYS A 258 -13.55 1.99 -23.83
N SER A 259 -13.30 0.88 -23.13
CA SER A 259 -13.93 -0.43 -23.37
C SER A 259 -14.45 -1.03 -22.05
N PRO A 260 -15.52 -0.46 -21.44
CA PRO A 260 -15.97 -0.82 -20.10
C PRO A 260 -16.38 -2.30 -19.99
N GLU A 261 -16.89 -2.92 -21.06
CA GLU A 261 -17.28 -4.33 -21.04
C GLU A 261 -16.08 -5.28 -20.89
N GLY A 262 -14.96 -4.98 -21.55
CA GLY A 262 -13.69 -5.69 -21.33
C GLY A 262 -13.19 -5.55 -19.89
N GLY A 263 -13.27 -4.34 -19.32
CA GLY A 263 -12.94 -4.08 -17.93
C GLY A 263 -13.81 -4.89 -16.95
N LYS A 264 -15.12 -4.98 -17.19
CA LYS A 264 -16.04 -5.80 -16.39
C LYS A 264 -15.67 -7.28 -16.47
N ARG A 265 -15.39 -7.80 -17.66
CA ARG A 265 -14.95 -9.20 -17.84
C ARG A 265 -13.68 -9.51 -17.05
N PHE A 266 -12.69 -8.59 -17.08
CA PHE A 266 -11.46 -8.77 -16.30
C PHE A 266 -11.72 -8.75 -14.80
N ILE A 267 -12.55 -7.83 -14.30
CA ILE A 267 -12.92 -7.75 -12.88
C ILE A 267 -13.62 -9.04 -12.43
N GLN A 268 -14.61 -9.52 -13.19
CA GLN A 268 -15.33 -10.76 -12.90
C GLN A 268 -14.40 -11.98 -12.93
N PHE A 269 -13.45 -12.02 -13.89
CA PHE A 269 -12.42 -13.05 -13.92
C PHE A 269 -11.53 -13.00 -12.66
N ALA A 270 -11.05 -11.84 -12.28
CA ALA A 270 -10.19 -11.67 -11.12
C ALA A 270 -10.89 -12.06 -9.80
N LEU A 271 -12.21 -11.94 -9.74
CA LEU A 271 -13.05 -12.31 -8.60
C LEU A 271 -13.65 -13.73 -8.70
N SER A 272 -13.44 -14.43 -9.81
CA SER A 272 -13.87 -15.83 -9.97
C SER A 272 -13.01 -16.79 -9.17
N GLU A 273 -13.48 -18.03 -8.97
CA GLU A 273 -12.68 -19.09 -8.32
C GLU A 273 -11.32 -19.28 -9.01
N GLU A 274 -11.28 -19.27 -10.35
CA GLU A 274 -10.05 -19.37 -11.12
C GLU A 274 -9.08 -18.21 -10.83
N GLY A 275 -9.58 -16.98 -10.84
CA GLY A 275 -8.79 -15.81 -10.50
C GLY A 275 -8.29 -15.83 -9.04
N GLN A 276 -9.12 -16.29 -8.11
CA GLN A 276 -8.75 -16.39 -6.69
C GLN A 276 -7.72 -17.51 -6.44
N LEU A 277 -7.75 -18.60 -7.20
CA LEU A 277 -6.73 -19.67 -7.12
C LEU A 277 -5.34 -19.18 -7.57
N LEU A 278 -5.26 -18.23 -8.49
CA LEU A 278 -3.97 -17.65 -8.90
C LEU A 278 -3.24 -16.99 -7.72
N LEU A 279 -3.99 -16.48 -6.73
CA LEU A 279 -3.41 -15.83 -5.55
C LEU A 279 -2.58 -16.79 -4.68
N LEU A 280 -2.87 -18.10 -4.73
CA LEU A 280 -2.12 -19.11 -3.98
C LEU A 280 -0.80 -19.53 -4.64
N GLN A 281 -0.50 -19.08 -5.86
CA GLN A 281 0.78 -19.37 -6.50
C GLN A 281 1.94 -18.91 -5.61
N LYS A 282 3.00 -19.70 -5.56
CA LYS A 282 4.10 -19.57 -4.62
C LYS A 282 4.79 -18.20 -4.66
N ASP A 283 4.95 -17.64 -5.84
CA ASP A 283 5.55 -16.35 -6.12
C ASP A 283 4.59 -15.17 -5.98
N ILE A 284 3.29 -15.44 -5.80
CA ILE A 284 2.23 -14.45 -5.59
C ILE A 284 1.83 -14.38 -4.12
N SER A 285 1.49 -15.51 -3.51
CA SER A 285 1.22 -15.71 -2.08
C SER A 285 0.31 -14.65 -1.44
N ARG A 286 -0.82 -14.33 -2.10
CA ARG A 286 -1.81 -13.36 -1.59
C ARG A 286 -2.97 -14.06 -0.90
N LEU A 287 -3.64 -13.36 -0.01
CA LEU A 287 -4.78 -13.87 0.74
C LEU A 287 -6.07 -13.73 -0.09
N PRO A 288 -6.69 -14.83 -0.56
CA PRO A 288 -7.95 -14.77 -1.30
C PRO A 288 -9.09 -14.16 -0.48
N VAL A 289 -10.02 -13.45 -1.16
CA VAL A 289 -11.25 -12.94 -0.52
C VAL A 289 -12.35 -14.02 -0.41
N MET A 290 -12.18 -15.16 -1.03
CA MET A 290 -13.10 -16.29 -0.94
C MET A 290 -12.64 -17.31 0.11
N PRO A 291 -13.35 -17.50 1.23
CA PRO A 291 -12.96 -18.45 2.28
C PRO A 291 -12.76 -19.87 1.80
N ALA A 292 -13.56 -20.33 0.84
CA ALA A 292 -13.46 -21.69 0.30
C ALA A 292 -12.11 -22.01 -0.39
N ILE A 293 -11.42 -21.00 -0.89
CA ILE A 293 -10.11 -21.17 -1.56
C ILE A 293 -9.04 -21.65 -0.59
N TYR A 294 -9.15 -21.31 0.71
CA TYR A 294 -8.16 -21.73 1.72
C TYR A 294 -8.10 -23.24 1.95
N ALA A 295 -9.15 -23.99 1.56
CA ALA A 295 -9.10 -25.46 1.55
C ALA A 295 -8.09 -26.02 0.53
N LYS A 296 -7.72 -25.23 -0.48
CA LYS A 296 -6.73 -25.57 -1.52
C LYS A 296 -5.35 -24.91 -1.26
N ALA A 297 -5.22 -24.14 -0.17
CA ALA A 297 -3.97 -23.47 0.16
C ALA A 297 -2.95 -24.44 0.75
N PRO A 298 -1.63 -24.16 0.61
CA PRO A 298 -0.59 -24.93 1.28
C PRO A 298 -0.78 -24.97 2.81
N ALA A 299 -0.30 -26.03 3.45
CA ALA A 299 -0.34 -26.16 4.90
C ALA A 299 0.34 -24.96 5.57
N GLY A 300 -0.31 -24.39 6.61
CA GLY A 300 0.19 -23.21 7.32
C GLY A 300 0.01 -21.87 6.59
N TYR A 301 -0.72 -21.87 5.46
CA TYR A 301 -1.04 -20.61 4.76
C TYR A 301 -1.93 -19.72 5.64
N PRO A 302 -1.61 -18.41 5.80
CA PRO A 302 -2.39 -17.52 6.66
C PRO A 302 -3.84 -17.43 6.14
N ASN A 303 -4.81 -17.61 7.04
CA ASN A 303 -6.22 -17.48 6.71
C ASN A 303 -6.85 -16.38 7.59
N PRO A 304 -7.16 -15.20 7.03
CA PRO A 304 -7.73 -14.08 7.80
C PRO A 304 -9.16 -14.36 8.30
N PHE A 305 -9.84 -15.34 7.74
CA PHE A 305 -11.18 -15.74 8.19
C PHE A 305 -11.17 -16.71 9.39
N SER A 306 -10.00 -17.26 9.74
CA SER A 306 -9.85 -18.20 10.87
C SER A 306 -9.67 -17.51 12.23
N GLY A 307 -9.49 -16.18 12.26
CA GLY A 307 -9.16 -15.43 13.49
C GLY A 307 -7.72 -15.60 13.96
N ALA A 308 -6.86 -16.30 13.22
CA ALA A 308 -5.47 -16.53 13.59
C ALA A 308 -4.58 -15.27 13.47
N ILE A 309 -4.96 -14.34 12.59
CA ILE A 309 -4.22 -13.08 12.42
C ILE A 309 -4.79 -12.05 13.40
N GLN A 310 -3.96 -11.63 14.37
CA GLN A 310 -4.33 -10.63 15.37
C GLN A 310 -4.10 -9.22 14.81
N ALA A 311 -5.11 -8.67 14.11
CA ALA A 311 -5.11 -7.30 13.59
C ALA A 311 -6.04 -6.43 14.46
N LYS A 312 -5.47 -5.61 15.33
CA LYS A 312 -6.23 -4.81 16.31
C LYS A 312 -6.71 -3.46 15.76
N VAL A 313 -6.12 -3.00 14.66
CA VAL A 313 -6.51 -1.72 14.06
C VAL A 313 -7.77 -1.92 13.22
N ASN A 314 -8.85 -1.30 13.62
CA ASN A 314 -10.04 -1.16 12.79
C ASN A 314 -9.81 0.02 11.84
N PHE A 315 -9.29 -0.28 10.65
CA PHE A 315 -8.84 0.74 9.71
C PHE A 315 -10.03 1.59 9.21
N ASP A 316 -9.92 2.89 9.38
CA ASP A 316 -10.89 3.88 8.91
C ASP A 316 -10.41 4.45 7.56
N THR A 317 -11.06 4.02 6.49
CA THR A 317 -10.71 4.39 5.11
C THR A 317 -11.08 5.83 4.80
N GLU A 318 -12.20 6.33 5.37
CA GLU A 318 -12.65 7.72 5.18
C GLU A 318 -11.67 8.69 5.86
N LEU A 319 -11.22 8.36 7.08
CA LEU A 319 -10.19 9.13 7.77
C LEU A 319 -8.89 9.14 6.96
N SER A 320 -8.45 7.99 6.45
CA SER A 320 -7.25 7.88 5.61
C SER A 320 -7.37 8.71 4.33
N GLU A 321 -8.50 8.64 3.62
CA GLU A 321 -8.80 9.45 2.43
C GLU A 321 -8.77 10.94 2.74
N SER A 322 -9.42 11.35 3.83
CA SER A 322 -9.56 12.75 4.19
C SER A 322 -8.22 13.48 4.35
N ARG A 323 -7.19 12.78 4.86
CA ARG A 323 -5.86 13.33 5.14
C ARG A 323 -4.75 12.77 4.22
N TYR A 324 -5.13 12.00 3.20
CA TYR A 324 -4.21 11.32 2.28
C TYR A 324 -3.08 12.23 1.79
N TYR A 325 -3.44 13.37 1.20
CA TYR A 325 -2.45 14.27 0.60
C TYR A 325 -1.57 14.98 1.62
N VAL A 326 -2.09 15.25 2.82
CA VAL A 326 -1.31 15.85 3.92
C VAL A 326 -0.29 14.84 4.44
N VAL A 327 -0.69 13.58 4.68
CA VAL A 327 0.22 12.51 5.14
C VAL A 327 1.33 12.26 4.13
N VAL A 328 0.98 12.20 2.84
CA VAL A 328 1.95 12.02 1.74
C VAL A 328 2.97 13.16 1.73
N ALA A 329 2.51 14.41 1.73
CA ALA A 329 3.39 15.58 1.66
C ALA A 329 4.23 15.73 2.93
N LEU A 330 3.62 15.56 4.11
CA LEU A 330 4.31 15.67 5.38
C LEU A 330 5.45 14.64 5.49
N TYR A 331 5.17 13.37 5.16
CA TYR A 331 6.19 12.32 5.18
C TYR A 331 7.36 12.64 4.23
N ASP A 332 7.05 13.14 3.04
CA ASP A 332 8.09 13.52 2.08
C ASP A 332 8.97 14.66 2.60
N GLN A 333 8.37 15.70 3.20
CA GLN A 333 9.12 16.85 3.67
C GLN A 333 9.98 16.57 4.91
N ILE A 334 9.54 15.71 5.82
CA ILE A 334 10.26 15.47 7.09
C ILE A 334 11.03 14.14 7.13
N VAL A 335 10.72 13.20 6.22
CA VAL A 335 11.38 11.89 6.15
C VAL A 335 12.07 11.69 4.81
N THR A 336 11.32 11.59 3.70
CA THR A 336 11.86 11.13 2.41
C THR A 336 12.99 12.02 1.91
N PHE A 337 12.76 13.34 1.86
CA PHE A 337 13.74 14.30 1.34
C PHE A 337 14.80 14.71 2.35
N ARG A 338 14.64 14.32 3.62
CA ARG A 338 15.55 14.66 4.73
C ARG A 338 16.03 13.43 5.49
N HIS A 339 16.02 12.29 4.82
CA HIS A 339 16.39 11.04 5.47
C HIS A 339 17.79 11.05 6.06
N LYS A 340 18.76 11.68 5.38
CA LYS A 340 20.13 11.80 5.88
C LYS A 340 20.19 12.62 7.16
N GLU A 341 19.49 13.76 7.23
CA GLU A 341 19.44 14.61 8.40
C GLU A 341 18.70 13.93 9.56
N LEU A 342 17.56 13.28 9.27
CA LEU A 342 16.81 12.50 10.26
C LEU A 342 17.65 11.36 10.84
N ALA A 343 18.32 10.57 10.00
CA ALA A 343 19.18 9.47 10.44
C ALA A 343 20.38 9.97 11.26
N ALA A 344 21.00 11.09 10.89
CA ALA A 344 22.08 11.68 11.65
C ALA A 344 21.62 12.17 13.05
N ALA A 345 20.45 12.82 13.12
CA ALA A 345 19.87 13.26 14.38
C ALA A 345 19.47 12.07 15.28
N THR A 346 18.86 11.07 14.69
CA THR A 346 18.49 9.82 15.39
C THR A 346 19.74 9.12 15.95
N LYS A 347 20.81 9.01 15.16
CA LYS A 347 22.09 8.46 15.59
C LYS A 347 22.65 9.21 16.80
N ALA A 348 22.71 10.54 16.75
CA ALA A 348 23.21 11.35 17.84
C ALA A 348 22.40 11.14 19.12
N VAL A 349 21.08 11.04 19.03
CA VAL A 349 20.17 10.73 20.15
C VAL A 349 20.49 9.35 20.73
N TRP A 350 20.63 8.31 19.90
CA TRP A 350 20.96 6.96 20.39
C TRP A 350 22.34 6.85 21.01
N GLU A 351 23.33 7.54 20.47
CA GLU A 351 24.67 7.60 21.02
C GLU A 351 24.69 8.31 22.38
N ALA A 352 23.93 9.41 22.52
CA ALA A 352 23.76 10.10 23.80
C ALA A 352 23.05 9.22 24.85
N GLU A 353 21.97 8.53 24.45
CA GLU A 353 21.25 7.62 25.31
C GLU A 353 22.15 6.47 25.81
N LYS A 354 22.94 5.88 24.92
CA LYS A 354 23.93 4.85 25.28
C LYS A 354 25.02 5.40 26.21
N ARG A 355 25.49 6.63 26.00
CA ARG A 355 26.53 7.28 26.83
C ARG A 355 26.02 7.58 28.25
N LEU A 356 24.76 8.00 28.36
CA LEU A 356 24.16 8.40 29.62
C LEU A 356 23.69 7.21 30.48
N VAL A 357 23.53 6.04 29.90
CA VAL A 357 23.14 4.79 30.61
C VAL A 357 21.93 5.01 31.55
N GLY A 358 20.87 5.64 31.04
CA GLY A 358 19.64 5.91 31.81
C GLY A 358 19.67 7.09 32.76
N LYS A 359 20.76 7.87 32.80
CA LYS A 359 20.78 9.15 33.55
C LYS A 359 19.88 10.17 32.88
N ALA A 360 19.12 10.90 33.67
CA ALA A 360 18.28 11.99 33.20
C ALA A 360 19.14 13.12 32.60
N SER A 361 18.74 13.61 31.42
CA SER A 361 19.40 14.73 30.75
C SER A 361 18.37 15.57 30.01
N PRO A 362 18.08 16.81 30.49
CA PRO A 362 17.15 17.70 29.81
C PRO A 362 17.52 17.96 28.35
N GLN A 363 18.83 17.99 28.04
CA GLN A 363 19.30 18.13 26.66
C GLN A 363 18.93 16.93 25.78
N LEU A 364 19.06 15.70 26.32
CA LEU A 364 18.66 14.51 25.58
C LEU A 364 17.14 14.45 25.38
N ASP A 365 16.36 14.79 26.40
CA ASP A 365 14.90 14.81 26.31
C ASP A 365 14.41 15.83 25.27
N GLU A 366 15.01 17.03 25.24
CA GLU A 366 14.70 18.04 24.23
C GLU A 366 15.15 17.59 22.83
N ALA A 367 16.34 16.96 22.71
CA ALA A 367 16.80 16.39 21.45
C ALA A 367 15.82 15.34 20.89
N LYS A 368 15.38 14.41 21.73
CA LYS A 368 14.35 13.41 21.36
C LYS A 368 13.06 14.06 20.90
N LYS A 369 12.59 15.07 21.62
CA LYS A 369 11.39 15.82 21.25
C LYS A 369 11.54 16.51 19.88
N LEU A 370 12.66 17.14 19.61
CA LEU A 370 12.93 17.80 18.32
C LEU A 370 12.97 16.81 17.15
N VAL A 371 13.53 15.60 17.35
CA VAL A 371 13.62 14.59 16.28
C VAL A 371 12.30 13.89 16.05
N PHE A 372 11.57 13.54 17.12
CA PHE A 372 10.44 12.61 17.03
C PHE A 372 9.07 13.29 17.17
N THR A 373 8.99 14.62 17.02
CA THR A 373 7.72 15.36 17.00
C THR A 373 7.46 15.90 15.59
N PRO A 374 6.31 15.60 14.98
CA PRO A 374 5.96 16.13 13.66
C PRO A 374 5.66 17.64 13.76
N PRO A 375 5.85 18.40 12.67
CA PRO A 375 5.51 19.83 12.65
C PRO A 375 4.01 20.11 12.65
N VAL A 376 3.17 19.10 12.40
CA VAL A 376 1.70 19.16 12.37
C VAL A 376 1.15 18.39 13.56
N ASP A 377 0.40 19.06 14.43
CA ASP A 377 -0.22 18.46 15.62
C ASP A 377 -1.67 17.94 15.35
N ASP A 378 -2.31 17.36 16.38
CA ASP A 378 -3.68 16.84 16.29
C ASP A 378 -4.70 17.91 15.89
N LYS A 379 -4.53 19.14 16.33
CA LYS A 379 -5.42 20.25 16.00
C LYS A 379 -5.27 20.67 14.53
N GLN A 380 -4.04 20.74 14.07
CA GLN A 380 -3.72 21.13 12.69
C GLN A 380 -4.18 20.09 11.69
N ILE A 381 -4.02 18.78 11.98
CA ILE A 381 -4.52 17.74 11.06
C ILE A 381 -6.05 17.64 11.03
N ALA A 382 -6.74 18.14 12.04
CA ALA A 382 -8.20 18.24 12.06
C ALA A 382 -8.73 19.50 11.33
N ASP A 383 -7.85 20.41 10.91
CA ASP A 383 -8.23 21.63 10.21
C ASP A 383 -8.67 21.34 8.77
N LYS A 384 -9.96 21.53 8.52
CA LYS A 384 -10.57 21.32 7.20
C LYS A 384 -9.95 22.22 6.11
N ALA A 385 -9.44 23.40 6.46
CA ALA A 385 -8.80 24.28 5.50
C ALA A 385 -7.46 23.70 5.03
N LEU A 386 -6.67 23.14 5.94
CA LEU A 386 -5.42 22.45 5.59
C LEU A 386 -5.71 21.24 4.69
N LEU A 387 -6.68 20.41 5.06
CA LEU A 387 -7.06 19.22 4.28
C LEU A 387 -7.54 19.59 2.87
N ALA A 388 -8.40 20.62 2.75
CA ALA A 388 -8.88 21.11 1.48
C ALA A 388 -7.76 21.70 0.60
N LEU A 389 -6.82 22.44 1.19
CA LEU A 389 -5.65 22.98 0.49
C LEU A 389 -4.84 21.87 -0.19
N PHE A 390 -4.55 20.78 0.53
CA PHE A 390 -3.77 19.67 -0.02
C PHE A 390 -4.55 18.81 -1.02
N LYS A 391 -5.87 18.80 -0.94
CA LYS A 391 -6.78 18.11 -1.90
C LYS A 391 -7.03 18.93 -3.18
N ALA A 392 -6.73 20.22 -3.20
CA ALA A 392 -6.97 21.12 -4.33
C ALA A 392 -6.30 20.64 -5.63
N ASP A 393 -6.94 20.93 -6.77
CA ASP A 393 -6.42 20.57 -8.09
C ASP A 393 -5.09 21.29 -8.36
N LYS A 394 -4.15 20.60 -8.99
CA LYS A 394 -2.85 21.17 -9.42
C LYS A 394 -2.99 22.37 -10.36
N LYS A 395 -4.13 22.49 -11.05
CA LYS A 395 -4.43 23.63 -11.93
C LYS A 395 -4.80 24.90 -11.16
N ASP A 396 -5.14 24.78 -9.88
CA ASP A 396 -5.32 25.94 -9.00
C ASP A 396 -3.94 26.47 -8.59
N GLU A 397 -3.48 27.48 -9.30
CA GLU A 397 -2.17 28.09 -9.05
C GLU A 397 -2.06 28.72 -7.66
N THR A 398 -3.16 29.27 -7.14
CA THR A 398 -3.16 29.90 -5.81
C THR A 398 -3.00 28.83 -4.72
N ALA A 399 -3.80 27.76 -4.78
CA ALA A 399 -3.67 26.64 -3.88
C ALA A 399 -2.29 25.96 -4.01
N SER A 400 -1.76 25.81 -5.23
CA SER A 400 -0.45 25.23 -5.47
C SER A 400 0.68 26.04 -4.82
N LYS A 401 0.64 27.37 -4.89
CA LYS A 401 1.60 28.27 -4.23
C LYS A 401 1.49 28.21 -2.70
N GLN A 402 0.27 28.19 -2.16
CA GLN A 402 0.04 28.08 -0.72
C GLN A 402 0.52 26.71 -0.18
N LYS A 403 0.23 25.63 -0.89
CA LYS A 403 0.70 24.28 -0.57
C LYS A 403 2.23 24.23 -0.52
N ALA A 404 2.91 24.74 -1.55
CA ALA A 404 4.37 24.77 -1.60
C ALA A 404 4.97 25.55 -0.42
N LYS A 405 4.34 26.65 0.00
CA LYS A 405 4.75 27.39 1.18
C LYS A 405 4.65 26.59 2.47
N VAL A 406 3.54 25.89 2.67
CA VAL A 406 3.33 25.01 3.84
C VAL A 406 4.35 23.86 3.86
N GLU A 407 4.58 23.22 2.71
CA GLU A 407 5.59 22.16 2.55
C GLU A 407 7.00 22.68 2.89
N GLU A 408 7.37 23.87 2.45
CA GLU A 408 8.66 24.50 2.76
C GLU A 408 8.79 24.86 4.26
N GLU A 409 7.71 25.30 4.89
CA GLU A 409 7.69 25.55 6.34
C GLU A 409 7.96 24.25 7.13
N TRP A 410 7.32 23.13 6.75
CA TRP A 410 7.56 21.83 7.36
C TRP A 410 8.99 21.34 7.15
N ALA A 411 9.49 21.47 5.93
CA ALA A 411 10.85 21.11 5.55
C ALA A 411 11.91 21.89 6.33
N SER A 412 11.75 23.20 6.41
CA SER A 412 12.66 24.11 7.12
C SER A 412 12.66 23.85 8.62
N LYS A 413 11.48 23.65 9.22
CA LYS A 413 11.34 23.31 10.64
C LYS A 413 11.99 21.97 10.96
N ALA A 414 11.75 20.92 10.14
CA ALA A 414 12.39 19.63 10.35
C ALA A 414 13.91 19.72 10.26
N LYS A 415 14.45 20.40 9.24
CA LYS A 415 15.90 20.62 9.09
C LYS A 415 16.52 21.32 10.31
N ALA A 416 15.90 22.39 10.78
CA ALA A 416 16.36 23.14 11.95
C ALA A 416 16.30 22.26 13.22
N ASN A 417 15.21 21.52 13.41
CA ASN A 417 15.02 20.62 14.55
C ASN A 417 16.08 19.52 14.57
N TYR A 418 16.36 18.87 13.42
CA TYR A 418 17.36 17.80 13.34
C TYR A 418 18.77 18.32 13.63
N ALA A 419 19.14 19.48 13.09
CA ALA A 419 20.42 20.10 13.38
C ALA A 419 20.56 20.43 14.88
N ARG A 420 19.53 21.06 15.46
CA ARG A 420 19.53 21.42 16.89
C ARG A 420 19.54 20.18 17.80
N ALA A 421 18.85 19.12 17.43
CA ALA A 421 18.87 17.87 18.18
C ALA A 421 20.25 17.24 18.24
N ILE A 422 21.03 17.30 17.15
CA ILE A 422 22.43 16.82 17.12
C ILE A 422 23.28 17.61 18.13
N GLU A 423 23.16 18.94 18.14
CA GLU A 423 23.90 19.78 19.08
C GLU A 423 23.57 19.45 20.53
N LEU A 424 22.26 19.32 20.86
CA LEU A 424 21.80 19.00 22.22
C LEU A 424 22.22 17.59 22.64
N ALA A 425 22.07 16.60 21.76
CA ALA A 425 22.47 15.23 22.04
C ALA A 425 23.99 15.11 22.31
N ASN A 426 24.81 15.84 21.53
CA ASN A 426 26.26 15.87 21.74
C ASN A 426 26.66 16.59 23.04
N ALA A 427 25.91 17.59 23.47
CA ALA A 427 26.12 18.34 24.69
C ALA A 427 25.54 17.66 25.96
N ALA A 428 24.70 16.63 25.82
CA ALA A 428 24.07 15.92 26.93
C ALA A 428 25.10 15.26 27.84
N LYS A 429 24.98 15.52 29.16
CA LYS A 429 25.91 15.05 30.21
C LYS A 429 25.15 14.22 31.25
#